data_511346a3d8f2d28d55ad438898f43cf7
#
_entry.id   511346a3d8f2d28d55ad438898f43cf7
#
_cell.length_a   1.000
_cell.length_b   1.000
_cell.length_c   1.000
_cell.angle_alpha   90.00
_cell.angle_beta   90.00
_cell.angle_gamma   90.00
#
_symmetry.space_group_name_H-M   'P 1'
#
loop_
_entity.id
_entity.type
_entity.pdbx_description
1 polymer ?
#
loop_
_entity_poly.entity_id
_entity_poly.type
_entity_poly.pdbx_seq_one_letter_code
_entity_poly.pdbx_strand_id
1 'polypeptide(L)'
;MKKQQNNHKPLSNNERIIKRTNQRRQKIRRKKIIIRSLVGIVFLCVGIILALTLFFNINKIVVSGDKVYSEKEVVDASEINMGDNLIFLSKEEINNEITKELPYVGAVKIKRRLPSTLEIVITKTEAYMATAQDGYYILLDKNGKVLEKDLEIIDENIILVNLGEINSVEIGEKISLKEEKTLKKLSDVLTECENVGIREITSINISDIYNIKLVYQGRITLELGETDENNLNSKLALGKAAIEKQNAENNLHRGTINLTVDGKGYWSEEVETTKPVIEESSTETSAEGDENISEESSTKAEEITEKQEETTASAQ
;
A
#
# COMPACT_ATOMS: atom_id res chain seq x y z
N MET A 1 -61.81 -28.21 -49.85
CA MET A 1 -60.34 -27.87 -49.73
C MET A 1 -59.60 -28.43 -50.96
N LYS A 2 -59.30 -27.54 -51.96
CA LYS A 2 -58.59 -27.96 -53.18
C LYS A 2 -57.07 -27.82 -52.93
N LYS A 3 -56.36 -28.97 -52.93
CA LYS A 3 -54.90 -29.01 -52.98
C LYS A 3 -54.41 -28.49 -54.33
N GLN A 4 -53.73 -27.35 -54.37
CA GLN A 4 -52.95 -26.93 -55.53
C GLN A 4 -51.73 -27.85 -55.70
N GLN A 5 -51.81 -28.70 -56.70
CA GLN A 5 -50.62 -29.44 -57.16
C GLN A 5 -49.69 -28.48 -57.90
N ASN A 6 -48.53 -28.20 -57.32
CA ASN A 6 -47.47 -27.48 -57.97
C ASN A 6 -46.83 -28.41 -59.03
N ASN A 7 -47.28 -28.26 -60.28
CA ASN A 7 -46.70 -28.92 -61.43
C ASN A 7 -45.34 -28.33 -61.77
N HIS A 8 -44.30 -28.82 -61.14
CA HIS A 8 -42.88 -28.51 -61.53
C HIS A 8 -42.59 -29.31 -62.80
N LYS A 9 -42.73 -28.67 -63.96
CA LYS A 9 -42.25 -29.21 -65.23
C LYS A 9 -40.70 -29.36 -65.12
N PRO A 10 -40.10 -30.55 -65.34
CA PRO A 10 -38.67 -30.76 -65.27
C PRO A 10 -37.98 -29.91 -66.37
N LEU A 11 -36.99 -29.07 -65.91
CA LEU A 11 -36.22 -28.23 -66.81
C LEU A 11 -35.51 -29.05 -67.87
N SER A 12 -35.56 -28.55 -69.14
CA SER A 12 -34.81 -29.10 -70.25
C SER A 12 -33.28 -29.14 -69.96
N ASN A 13 -32.56 -30.08 -70.56
CA ASN A 13 -31.12 -30.22 -70.38
C ASN A 13 -30.38 -28.89 -70.69
N ASN A 14 -30.82 -28.15 -71.68
CA ASN A 14 -30.23 -26.85 -72.03
C ASN A 14 -30.49 -25.78 -70.96
N GLU A 15 -31.71 -25.73 -70.37
CA GLU A 15 -32.02 -24.84 -69.29
C GLU A 15 -31.22 -25.13 -68.01
N ARG A 16 -30.95 -26.41 -67.74
CA ARG A 16 -30.10 -26.81 -66.60
C ARG A 16 -28.65 -26.39 -66.78
N ILE A 17 -28.12 -26.49 -68.00
CA ILE A 17 -26.74 -26.04 -68.34
C ILE A 17 -26.63 -24.52 -68.20
N ILE A 18 -27.57 -23.76 -68.75
CA ILE A 18 -27.64 -22.31 -68.66
C ILE A 18 -27.74 -21.86 -67.19
N LYS A 19 -28.61 -22.47 -66.37
CA LYS A 19 -28.78 -22.19 -64.95
C LYS A 19 -27.50 -22.43 -64.16
N ARG A 20 -26.79 -23.56 -64.41
CA ARG A 20 -25.51 -23.92 -63.78
C ARG A 20 -24.42 -22.91 -64.17
N THR A 21 -24.36 -22.48 -65.43
CA THR A 21 -23.36 -21.55 -65.92
C THR A 21 -23.60 -20.14 -65.31
N ASN A 22 -24.86 -19.71 -65.26
CA ASN A 22 -25.22 -18.43 -64.64
C ASN A 22 -24.94 -18.43 -63.13
N GLN A 23 -25.21 -19.54 -62.42
CA GLN A 23 -24.88 -19.68 -61.00
C GLN A 23 -23.35 -19.64 -60.75
N ARG A 24 -22.55 -20.28 -61.62
CA ARG A 24 -21.08 -20.23 -61.53
C ARG A 24 -20.56 -18.81 -61.78
N ARG A 25 -21.09 -18.08 -62.80
CA ARG A 25 -20.75 -16.69 -63.10
C ARG A 25 -21.12 -15.76 -61.95
N GLN A 26 -22.29 -15.95 -61.30
CA GLN A 26 -22.72 -15.19 -60.13
C GLN A 26 -21.83 -15.47 -58.93
N LYS A 27 -21.41 -16.72 -58.67
CA LYS A 27 -20.50 -17.08 -57.55
C LYS A 27 -19.13 -16.44 -57.79
N ILE A 28 -18.62 -16.43 -59.00
CA ILE A 28 -17.33 -15.81 -59.33
C ILE A 28 -17.40 -14.28 -59.17
N ARG A 29 -18.50 -13.65 -59.63
CA ARG A 29 -18.70 -12.20 -59.44
C ARG A 29 -18.80 -11.83 -57.97
N ARG A 30 -19.54 -12.59 -57.16
CA ARG A 30 -19.67 -12.38 -55.72
C ARG A 30 -18.30 -12.56 -55.01
N LYS A 31 -17.50 -13.59 -55.35
CA LYS A 31 -16.17 -13.76 -54.82
C LYS A 31 -15.26 -12.57 -55.16
N LYS A 32 -15.29 -12.08 -56.40
CA LYS A 32 -14.48 -10.90 -56.83
C LYS A 32 -14.92 -9.63 -56.05
N ILE A 33 -16.21 -9.43 -55.82
CA ILE A 33 -16.73 -8.29 -55.03
C ILE A 33 -16.26 -8.41 -53.59
N ILE A 34 -16.36 -9.57 -52.97
CA ILE A 34 -15.95 -9.84 -51.61
C ILE A 34 -14.44 -9.59 -51.46
N ILE A 35 -13.60 -10.08 -52.40
CA ILE A 35 -12.16 -9.88 -52.37
C ILE A 35 -11.82 -8.38 -52.50
N ARG A 36 -12.49 -7.64 -53.43
CA ARG A 36 -12.27 -6.19 -53.59
C ARG A 36 -12.68 -5.40 -52.38
N SER A 37 -13.81 -5.77 -51.75
CA SER A 37 -14.29 -5.19 -50.50
C SER A 37 -13.30 -5.46 -49.36
N LEU A 38 -12.79 -6.70 -49.23
CA LEU A 38 -11.78 -7.04 -48.23
C LEU A 38 -10.48 -6.21 -48.40
N VAL A 39 -10.01 -6.11 -49.62
CA VAL A 39 -8.83 -5.27 -49.95
C VAL A 39 -9.09 -3.80 -49.60
N GLY A 40 -10.26 -3.27 -49.94
CA GLY A 40 -10.65 -1.91 -49.58
C GLY A 40 -10.68 -1.67 -48.05
N ILE A 41 -11.17 -2.64 -47.29
CA ILE A 41 -11.17 -2.58 -45.83
C ILE A 41 -9.74 -2.58 -45.28
N VAL A 42 -8.84 -3.42 -45.80
CA VAL A 42 -7.44 -3.44 -45.41
C VAL A 42 -6.77 -2.07 -45.65
N PHE A 43 -6.97 -1.47 -46.83
CA PHE A 43 -6.43 -0.14 -47.12
C PHE A 43 -7.00 0.93 -46.19
N LEU A 44 -8.28 0.86 -45.87
CA LEU A 44 -8.93 1.76 -44.90
C LEU A 44 -8.31 1.62 -43.51
N CYS A 45 -8.11 0.40 -43.02
CA CYS A 45 -7.48 0.12 -41.73
C CYS A 45 -6.03 0.67 -41.69
N VAL A 46 -5.25 0.43 -42.73
CA VAL A 46 -3.89 0.96 -42.83
C VAL A 46 -3.90 2.49 -42.79
N GLY A 47 -4.83 3.13 -43.54
CA GLY A 47 -4.99 4.59 -43.55
C GLY A 47 -5.35 5.15 -42.16
N ILE A 48 -6.23 4.46 -41.41
CA ILE A 48 -6.60 4.85 -40.05
C ILE A 48 -5.38 4.71 -39.14
N ILE A 49 -4.64 3.60 -39.19
CA ILE A 49 -3.47 3.39 -38.35
C ILE A 49 -2.42 4.49 -38.61
N LEU A 50 -2.14 4.80 -39.88
CA LEU A 50 -1.21 5.88 -40.26
C LEU A 50 -1.70 7.25 -39.76
N ALA A 51 -2.99 7.52 -39.83
CA ALA A 51 -3.55 8.76 -39.29
C ALA A 51 -3.37 8.83 -37.76
N LEU A 52 -3.67 7.75 -37.04
CA LEU A 52 -3.50 7.70 -35.61
C LEU A 52 -2.04 7.85 -35.15
N THR A 53 -1.10 7.30 -35.91
CA THR A 53 0.34 7.39 -35.56
C THR A 53 0.94 8.77 -35.86
N LEU A 54 0.48 9.47 -36.91
CA LEU A 54 1.06 10.74 -37.34
C LEU A 54 0.41 11.97 -36.67
N PHE A 55 -0.88 11.92 -36.37
CA PHE A 55 -1.63 13.10 -35.89
C PHE A 55 -1.73 13.22 -34.37
N PHE A 56 -1.47 12.15 -33.62
CA PHE A 56 -1.65 12.13 -32.16
C PHE A 56 -0.35 12.08 -31.37
N ASN A 57 0.70 12.75 -31.87
CA ASN A 57 1.96 12.87 -31.14
C ASN A 57 1.87 13.97 -30.07
N ILE A 58 2.47 13.73 -28.91
CA ILE A 58 2.53 14.68 -27.81
C ILE A 58 3.41 15.86 -28.18
N ASN A 59 2.81 17.04 -28.24
CA ASN A 59 3.52 18.31 -28.45
C ASN A 59 3.52 19.15 -27.16
N LYS A 60 2.66 18.82 -26.18
CA LYS A 60 2.57 19.54 -24.92
C LYS A 60 2.18 18.58 -23.80
N ILE A 61 2.92 18.69 -22.69
CA ILE A 61 2.57 18.07 -21.40
C ILE A 61 2.21 19.20 -20.44
N VAL A 62 1.11 19.04 -19.71
CA VAL A 62 0.62 19.99 -18.68
C VAL A 62 0.48 19.23 -17.38
N VAL A 63 1.22 19.63 -16.37
CA VAL A 63 1.09 19.12 -15.01
C VAL A 63 0.20 20.06 -14.20
N SER A 64 -0.70 19.52 -13.44
CA SER A 64 -1.64 20.26 -12.58
C SER A 64 -1.98 19.47 -11.32
N GLY A 65 -2.68 20.10 -10.37
CA GLY A 65 -3.00 19.51 -9.08
C GLY A 65 -2.11 20.04 -7.97
N ASP A 66 -1.76 19.16 -7.02
CA ASP A 66 -0.96 19.55 -5.86
C ASP A 66 0.51 19.79 -6.24
N LYS A 67 1.12 20.82 -5.65
CA LYS A 67 2.49 21.25 -5.98
C LYS A 67 3.52 20.69 -4.99
N VAL A 68 3.56 19.39 -4.80
CA VAL A 68 4.56 18.72 -3.96
C VAL A 68 5.90 18.61 -4.68
N TYR A 69 5.84 18.39 -5.99
CA TYR A 69 6.98 18.30 -6.89
C TYR A 69 6.85 19.33 -8.01
N SER A 70 7.95 19.70 -8.63
CA SER A 70 7.97 20.57 -9.81
C SER A 70 7.36 19.86 -11.02
N GLU A 71 6.87 20.66 -11.99
CA GLU A 71 6.35 20.09 -13.26
C GLU A 71 7.40 19.24 -13.97
N LYS A 72 8.68 19.65 -13.87
CA LYS A 72 9.80 18.93 -14.50
C LYS A 72 10.01 17.56 -13.85
N GLU A 73 10.03 17.47 -12.51
CA GLU A 73 10.19 16.20 -11.79
C GLU A 73 9.07 15.23 -12.15
N VAL A 74 7.81 15.71 -12.25
CA VAL A 74 6.66 14.87 -12.62
C VAL A 74 6.77 14.38 -14.06
N VAL A 75 7.24 15.23 -14.98
CA VAL A 75 7.44 14.83 -16.39
C VAL A 75 8.58 13.83 -16.50
N ASP A 76 9.69 14.09 -15.83
CA ASP A 76 10.86 13.18 -15.82
C ASP A 76 10.47 11.81 -15.24
N ALA A 77 9.76 11.78 -14.11
CA ALA A 77 9.27 10.54 -13.47
C ALA A 77 8.21 9.79 -14.30
N SER A 78 7.53 10.46 -15.23
CA SER A 78 6.54 9.82 -16.10
C SER A 78 7.14 9.01 -17.24
N GLU A 79 8.44 9.14 -17.48
CA GLU A 79 9.19 8.57 -18.62
C GLU A 79 8.60 8.92 -20.00
N ILE A 80 7.71 9.91 -20.09
CA ILE A 80 7.05 10.33 -21.31
C ILE A 80 7.92 11.32 -22.09
N ASN A 81 8.12 11.06 -23.37
CA ASN A 81 8.88 11.93 -24.25
C ASN A 81 7.97 12.73 -25.19
N MET A 82 8.42 13.96 -25.53
CA MET A 82 7.80 14.70 -26.62
C MET A 82 7.89 13.91 -27.92
N GLY A 83 6.77 13.80 -28.63
CA GLY A 83 6.66 12.99 -29.85
C GLY A 83 6.07 11.59 -29.62
N ASP A 84 5.94 11.12 -28.38
CA ASP A 84 5.25 9.87 -28.09
C ASP A 84 3.78 9.95 -28.53
N ASN A 85 3.21 8.80 -28.88
CA ASN A 85 1.84 8.79 -29.38
C ASN A 85 0.82 8.76 -28.25
N LEU A 86 0.04 9.83 -28.14
CA LEU A 86 -0.96 10.05 -27.10
C LEU A 86 -2.00 8.92 -26.97
N ILE A 87 -2.32 8.23 -28.08
CA ILE A 87 -3.36 7.17 -28.10
C ILE A 87 -2.84 5.88 -27.49
N PHE A 88 -1.56 5.55 -27.73
CA PHE A 88 -0.97 4.28 -27.32
C PHE A 88 -0.33 4.30 -25.93
N LEU A 89 -0.24 5.45 -25.26
CA LEU A 89 0.27 5.53 -23.90
C LEU A 89 -0.58 4.69 -22.93
N SER A 90 0.07 3.97 -22.04
CA SER A 90 -0.57 3.29 -20.92
C SER A 90 -0.70 4.27 -19.76
N LYS A 91 -1.94 4.53 -19.34
CA LYS A 91 -2.19 5.40 -18.17
C LYS A 91 -1.73 4.74 -16.87
N GLU A 92 -1.79 3.44 -16.84
CA GLU A 92 -1.44 2.63 -15.67
C GLU A 92 0.07 2.60 -15.46
N GLU A 93 0.85 2.40 -16.54
CA GLU A 93 2.29 2.48 -16.49
C GLU A 93 2.75 3.87 -16.03
N ILE A 94 2.27 4.94 -16.64
CA ILE A 94 2.59 6.31 -16.25
C ILE A 94 2.26 6.59 -14.78
N ASN A 95 1.09 6.12 -14.31
CA ASN A 95 0.72 6.27 -12.91
C ASN A 95 1.71 5.55 -11.99
N ASN A 96 2.08 4.32 -12.34
CA ASN A 96 2.98 3.50 -11.54
C ASN A 96 4.39 4.11 -11.49
N GLU A 97 4.93 4.55 -12.64
CA GLU A 97 6.25 5.20 -12.69
C GLU A 97 6.28 6.49 -11.85
N ILE A 98 5.31 7.38 -12.05
CA ILE A 98 5.24 8.62 -11.26
C ILE A 98 5.08 8.33 -9.76
N THR A 99 4.23 7.39 -9.36
CA THR A 99 3.99 7.12 -7.94
C THR A 99 5.15 6.37 -7.29
N LYS A 100 5.95 5.65 -8.06
CA LYS A 100 7.16 4.98 -7.60
C LYS A 100 8.32 5.95 -7.41
N GLU A 101 8.61 6.77 -8.42
CA GLU A 101 9.71 7.73 -8.40
C GLU A 101 9.45 8.93 -7.47
N LEU A 102 8.16 9.29 -7.27
CA LEU A 102 7.74 10.42 -6.45
C LEU A 102 6.85 9.93 -5.30
N PRO A 103 7.43 9.53 -4.16
CA PRO A 103 6.71 8.85 -3.08
C PRO A 103 5.53 9.64 -2.53
N TYR A 104 5.63 10.98 -2.44
CA TYR A 104 4.56 11.84 -1.93
C TYR A 104 3.45 12.16 -2.95
N VAL A 105 3.48 11.55 -4.15
CA VAL A 105 2.36 11.53 -5.08
C VAL A 105 1.43 10.37 -4.70
N GLY A 106 0.23 10.68 -4.23
CA GLY A 106 -0.75 9.67 -3.81
C GLY A 106 -1.57 9.10 -4.97
N ALA A 107 -1.94 9.94 -5.92
CA ALA A 107 -2.70 9.54 -7.09
C ALA A 107 -2.36 10.39 -8.32
N VAL A 108 -2.37 9.74 -9.49
CA VAL A 108 -2.15 10.39 -10.78
C VAL A 108 -3.34 10.16 -11.69
N LYS A 109 -3.90 11.23 -12.23
CA LYS A 109 -4.98 11.17 -13.22
C LYS A 109 -4.52 11.65 -14.57
N ILE A 110 -4.42 10.75 -15.53
CA ILE A 110 -3.98 11.04 -16.90
C ILE A 110 -5.17 11.41 -17.78
N LYS A 111 -5.15 12.61 -18.35
CA LYS A 111 -6.15 13.08 -19.31
C LYS A 111 -5.51 13.37 -20.66
N ARG A 112 -6.05 12.78 -21.71
CA ARG A 112 -5.65 13.02 -23.09
C ARG A 112 -6.49 14.15 -23.67
N ARG A 113 -5.89 15.29 -23.95
CA ARG A 113 -6.53 16.42 -24.65
C ARG A 113 -6.11 16.39 -26.10
N LEU A 114 -6.94 15.77 -26.94
CA LEU A 114 -6.67 15.63 -28.37
C LEU A 114 -6.55 16.98 -29.06
N PRO A 115 -5.70 17.10 -30.09
CA PRO A 115 -4.96 16.02 -30.73
C PRO A 115 -3.60 15.70 -30.08
N SER A 116 -2.98 16.61 -29.31
CA SER A 116 -1.54 16.53 -29.02
C SER A 116 -1.13 16.96 -27.60
N THR A 117 -2.08 17.08 -26.66
CA THR A 117 -1.78 17.51 -25.29
C THR A 117 -2.07 16.40 -24.29
N LEU A 118 -1.10 16.10 -23.44
CA LEU A 118 -1.25 15.25 -22.29
C LEU A 118 -1.38 16.11 -21.02
N GLU A 119 -2.42 15.91 -20.22
CA GLU A 119 -2.57 16.53 -18.90
C GLU A 119 -2.37 15.48 -17.83
N ILE A 120 -1.41 15.71 -16.94
CA ILE A 120 -1.10 14.91 -15.75
C ILE A 120 -1.62 15.69 -14.54
N VAL A 121 -2.59 15.13 -13.83
CA VAL A 121 -3.12 15.74 -12.60
C VAL A 121 -2.65 14.90 -11.42
N ILE A 122 -1.86 15.47 -10.55
CA ILE A 122 -1.34 14.81 -9.36
C ILE A 122 -2.13 15.21 -8.11
N THR A 123 -2.30 14.26 -7.21
CA THR A 123 -2.82 14.48 -5.88
C THR A 123 -1.76 14.02 -4.89
N LYS A 124 -1.42 14.87 -3.92
CA LYS A 124 -0.44 14.52 -2.89
C LYS A 124 -0.97 13.44 -1.96
N THR A 125 -0.06 12.68 -1.37
CA THR A 125 -0.30 11.92 -0.15
C THR A 125 0.56 12.47 0.97
N GLU A 126 0.20 12.15 2.19
CA GLU A 126 0.89 12.62 3.39
C GLU A 126 1.29 11.41 4.23
N ALA A 127 2.32 11.59 5.04
CA ALA A 127 2.70 10.65 6.06
C ALA A 127 1.55 10.51 7.07
N TYR A 128 1.16 9.29 7.36
CA TYR A 128 0.04 9.01 8.25
C TYR A 128 0.41 8.06 9.38
N MET A 129 1.26 7.10 9.08
CA MET A 129 1.71 6.09 10.03
C MET A 129 3.17 5.72 9.81
N ALA A 130 3.78 5.11 10.81
CA ALA A 130 5.13 4.56 10.72
C ALA A 130 5.17 3.16 11.31
N THR A 131 6.03 2.32 10.78
CA THR A 131 6.39 1.03 11.38
C THR A 131 7.87 0.97 11.68
N ALA A 132 8.26 0.17 12.66
CA ALA A 132 9.67 0.01 13.02
C ALA A 132 10.22 -1.31 12.46
N GLN A 133 11.43 -1.25 11.90
CA GLN A 133 12.22 -2.41 11.48
C GLN A 133 13.68 -2.15 11.77
N ASP A 134 14.36 -3.12 12.36
CA ASP A 134 15.82 -3.10 12.64
C ASP A 134 16.32 -1.83 13.38
N GLY A 135 15.45 -1.23 14.20
CA GLY A 135 15.77 -0.04 14.99
C GLY A 135 15.52 1.30 14.28
N TYR A 136 15.04 1.27 13.05
CA TYR A 136 14.66 2.45 12.26
C TYR A 136 13.17 2.46 11.96
N TYR A 137 12.64 3.65 11.62
CA TYR A 137 11.26 3.82 11.23
C TYR A 137 11.11 3.89 9.71
N ILE A 138 10.01 3.33 9.24
CA ILE A 138 9.55 3.38 7.86
C ILE A 138 8.26 4.19 7.86
N LEU A 139 8.26 5.30 7.13
CA LEU A 139 7.13 6.21 7.05
C LEU A 139 6.18 5.78 5.93
N LEU A 140 4.90 5.68 6.24
CA LEU A 140 3.87 5.17 5.35
C LEU A 140 2.74 6.17 5.20
N ASP A 141 2.11 6.17 4.04
CA ASP A 141 0.83 6.83 3.85
C ASP A 141 -0.34 5.97 4.41
N LYS A 142 -1.55 6.51 4.35
CA LYS A 142 -2.78 5.83 4.83
C LYS A 142 -3.05 4.48 4.14
N ASN A 143 -2.50 4.27 2.94
CA ASN A 143 -2.70 3.04 2.14
C ASN A 143 -1.55 2.03 2.30
N GLY A 144 -0.56 2.33 3.14
CA GLY A 144 0.63 1.50 3.34
C GLY A 144 1.71 1.68 2.27
N LYS A 145 1.68 2.79 1.51
CA LYS A 145 2.75 3.15 0.59
C LYS A 145 3.93 3.70 1.37
N VAL A 146 5.12 3.22 1.08
CA VAL A 146 6.37 3.67 1.70
C VAL A 146 6.75 5.04 1.14
N LEU A 147 6.84 6.03 2.02
CA LEU A 147 7.25 7.39 1.69
C LEU A 147 8.73 7.61 1.95
N GLU A 148 9.19 7.17 3.11
CA GLU A 148 10.59 7.24 3.55
C GLU A 148 10.94 6.01 4.37
N LYS A 149 12.23 5.70 4.50
CA LYS A 149 12.76 4.62 5.33
C LYS A 149 14.04 5.03 6.03
N ASP A 150 14.51 4.20 6.94
CA ASP A 150 15.76 4.39 7.69
C ASP A 150 15.77 5.68 8.54
N LEU A 151 14.59 6.05 9.09
CA LEU A 151 14.43 7.22 9.94
C LEU A 151 14.73 6.87 11.41
N GLU A 152 15.52 7.71 12.10
CA GLU A 152 15.79 7.56 13.53
C GLU A 152 14.66 8.14 14.41
N ILE A 153 13.95 9.15 13.89
CA ILE A 153 12.91 9.88 14.62
C ILE A 153 11.71 10.10 13.69
N ILE A 154 10.52 10.04 14.24
CA ILE A 154 9.25 10.36 13.55
C ILE A 154 8.52 11.49 14.28
N ASP A 155 7.63 12.17 13.57
CA ASP A 155 6.74 13.20 14.13
C ASP A 155 5.75 12.58 15.13
N GLU A 156 5.46 13.28 16.22
CA GLU A 156 4.52 12.84 17.27
C GLU A 156 3.09 12.61 16.78
N ASN A 157 2.72 13.23 15.65
CA ASN A 157 1.38 13.07 15.05
C ASN A 157 1.26 11.81 14.19
N ILE A 158 2.37 11.10 13.96
CA ILE A 158 2.38 9.87 13.16
C ILE A 158 1.97 8.68 14.02
N ILE A 159 1.02 7.89 13.52
CA ILE A 159 0.55 6.68 14.22
C ILE A 159 1.61 5.60 14.11
N LEU A 160 2.13 5.13 15.23
CA LEU A 160 3.07 3.99 15.24
C LEU A 160 2.30 2.67 15.07
N VAL A 161 2.61 1.93 14.00
CA VAL A 161 1.91 0.68 13.68
C VAL A 161 2.85 -0.51 13.72
N ASN A 162 2.52 -1.52 14.51
CA ASN A 162 3.18 -2.82 14.43
C ASN A 162 2.44 -3.71 13.42
N LEU A 163 3.06 -3.90 12.25
CA LEU A 163 2.49 -4.64 11.11
C LEU A 163 2.86 -6.14 11.13
N GLY A 164 3.72 -6.58 12.07
CA GLY A 164 4.28 -7.94 12.08
C GLY A 164 5.48 -8.09 11.15
N GLU A 165 5.64 -9.26 10.54
CA GLU A 165 6.80 -9.56 9.70
C GLU A 165 6.71 -8.84 8.34
N ILE A 166 7.76 -8.07 8.03
CA ILE A 166 7.91 -7.31 6.79
C ILE A 166 8.79 -8.13 5.83
N ASN A 167 8.31 -8.35 4.60
CA ASN A 167 9.06 -9.05 3.54
C ASN A 167 9.99 -8.12 2.79
N SER A 168 9.49 -6.96 2.35
CA SER A 168 10.30 -5.97 1.62
C SER A 168 9.74 -4.56 1.79
N VAL A 169 10.67 -3.60 1.68
CA VAL A 169 10.40 -2.16 1.81
C VAL A 169 11.05 -1.44 0.64
N GLU A 170 10.22 -0.97 -0.29
CA GLU A 170 10.65 -0.16 -1.44
C GLU A 170 9.94 1.18 -1.42
N ILE A 171 10.71 2.27 -1.47
CA ILE A 171 10.17 3.63 -1.49
C ILE A 171 9.27 3.81 -2.73
N GLY A 172 8.11 4.41 -2.56
CA GLY A 172 7.12 4.62 -3.62
C GLY A 172 6.18 3.44 -3.85
N GLU A 173 6.47 2.25 -3.31
CA GLU A 173 5.63 1.07 -3.41
C GLU A 173 4.89 0.76 -2.10
N LYS A 174 3.89 -0.10 -2.14
CA LYS A 174 3.26 -0.58 -0.92
C LYS A 174 4.20 -1.52 -0.17
N ILE A 175 4.27 -1.34 1.16
CA ILE A 175 5.03 -2.24 2.01
C ILE A 175 4.54 -3.67 1.85
N SER A 176 5.47 -4.61 1.66
CA SER A 176 5.16 -6.03 1.52
C SER A 176 5.26 -6.73 2.86
N LEU A 177 4.17 -7.34 3.29
CA LEU A 177 4.06 -8.05 4.56
C LEU A 177 3.92 -9.55 4.33
N LYS A 178 4.35 -10.35 5.29
CA LYS A 178 4.16 -11.80 5.27
C LYS A 178 2.68 -12.17 5.30
N GLU A 179 1.88 -11.49 6.09
CA GLU A 179 0.42 -11.62 6.11
C GLU A 179 -0.21 -10.52 5.25
N GLU A 180 -0.57 -10.86 4.02
CA GLU A 180 -1.12 -9.91 3.02
C GLU A 180 -2.41 -9.20 3.47
N LYS A 181 -3.17 -9.83 4.37
CA LYS A 181 -4.46 -9.29 4.84
C LYS A 181 -4.29 -8.15 5.83
N THR A 182 -3.10 -8.01 6.45
CA THR A 182 -2.84 -7.03 7.50
C THR A 182 -3.11 -5.60 7.05
N LEU A 183 -2.63 -5.20 5.86
CA LEU A 183 -2.86 -3.84 5.34
C LEU A 183 -4.34 -3.55 5.09
N LYS A 184 -5.08 -4.52 4.55
CA LYS A 184 -6.53 -4.35 4.37
C LYS A 184 -7.22 -4.19 5.72
N LYS A 185 -6.91 -5.05 6.66
CA LYS A 185 -7.49 -5.02 8.00
C LYS A 185 -7.17 -3.71 8.72
N LEU A 186 -5.94 -3.21 8.60
CA LEU A 186 -5.53 -1.91 9.13
C LEU A 186 -6.36 -0.78 8.52
N SER A 187 -6.53 -0.77 7.20
CA SER A 187 -7.35 0.22 6.50
C SER A 187 -8.80 0.19 6.97
N ASP A 188 -9.38 -0.99 7.16
CA ASP A 188 -10.74 -1.17 7.66
C ASP A 188 -10.86 -0.62 9.09
N VAL A 189 -9.90 -0.92 9.98
CA VAL A 189 -9.86 -0.41 11.36
C VAL A 189 -9.73 1.11 11.39
N LEU A 190 -8.80 1.69 10.64
CA LEU A 190 -8.60 3.14 10.58
C LEU A 190 -9.84 3.86 10.06
N THR A 191 -10.45 3.33 8.99
CA THR A 191 -11.68 3.90 8.42
C THR A 191 -12.81 3.87 9.43
N GLU A 192 -12.95 2.76 10.14
CA GLU A 192 -14.03 2.63 11.13
C GLU A 192 -13.80 3.47 12.38
N CYS A 193 -12.54 3.68 12.80
CA CYS A 193 -12.20 4.63 13.86
C CYS A 193 -12.62 6.06 13.46
N GLU A 194 -12.38 6.46 12.21
CA GLU A 194 -12.83 7.77 11.69
C GLU A 194 -14.37 7.88 11.69
N ASN A 195 -15.08 6.84 11.23
CA ASN A 195 -16.55 6.79 11.19
C ASN A 195 -17.17 6.92 12.57
N VAL A 196 -16.64 6.19 13.55
CA VAL A 196 -17.08 6.25 14.94
C VAL A 196 -16.62 7.54 15.62
N GLY A 197 -15.58 8.20 15.11
CA GLY A 197 -15.02 9.44 15.64
C GLY A 197 -14.01 9.21 16.77
N ILE A 198 -13.30 8.09 16.78
CA ILE A 198 -12.10 7.90 17.58
C ILE A 198 -10.95 8.54 16.82
N ARG A 199 -10.46 9.65 17.35
CA ARG A 199 -9.29 10.39 16.85
C ARG A 199 -8.17 10.25 17.86
N GLU A 200 -6.99 10.76 17.58
CA GLU A 200 -5.86 10.79 18.53
C GLU A 200 -5.35 9.37 18.89
N ILE A 201 -5.43 8.45 17.95
CA ILE A 201 -4.78 7.14 18.04
C ILE A 201 -3.28 7.36 17.88
N THR A 202 -2.49 6.93 18.86
CA THR A 202 -1.02 7.07 18.85
C THR A 202 -0.32 5.83 18.37
N SER A 203 -0.89 4.64 18.64
CA SER A 203 -0.32 3.42 18.11
C SER A 203 -1.37 2.34 17.85
N ILE A 204 -1.03 1.43 16.94
CA ILE A 204 -1.84 0.28 16.55
C ILE A 204 -0.94 -0.96 16.50
N ASN A 205 -1.33 -2.00 17.19
CA ASN A 205 -0.71 -3.31 17.02
C ASN A 205 -1.67 -4.23 16.25
N ILE A 206 -1.27 -4.61 15.06
CA ILE A 206 -1.99 -5.49 14.14
C ILE A 206 -1.08 -6.60 13.59
N SER A 207 0.01 -6.89 14.29
CA SER A 207 0.91 -7.99 13.94
C SER A 207 0.20 -9.35 13.94
N ASP A 208 -0.85 -9.47 14.74
CA ASP A 208 -1.82 -10.55 14.72
C ASP A 208 -3.21 -9.96 14.42
N ILE A 209 -3.76 -10.28 13.25
CA ILE A 209 -5.08 -9.78 12.79
C ILE A 209 -6.25 -10.28 13.65
N TYR A 210 -6.03 -11.28 14.50
CA TYR A 210 -7.02 -11.80 15.46
C TYR A 210 -6.91 -11.18 16.86
N ASN A 211 -5.85 -10.37 17.10
CA ASN A 211 -5.61 -9.73 18.39
C ASN A 211 -5.20 -8.26 18.22
N ILE A 212 -6.11 -7.47 17.66
CA ILE A 212 -5.87 -6.07 17.35
C ILE A 212 -5.95 -5.21 18.60
N LYS A 213 -4.96 -4.33 18.79
CA LYS A 213 -4.91 -3.37 19.89
C LYS A 213 -4.67 -1.96 19.34
N LEU A 214 -5.40 -0.98 19.89
CA LEU A 214 -5.24 0.44 19.60
C LEU A 214 -4.86 1.17 20.87
N VAL A 215 -4.01 2.18 20.78
CA VAL A 215 -3.69 3.05 21.91
C VAL A 215 -4.20 4.45 21.62
N TYR A 216 -5.09 4.93 22.47
CA TYR A 216 -5.66 6.27 22.42
C TYR A 216 -4.87 7.22 23.32
N GLN A 217 -4.39 8.34 22.78
CA GLN A 217 -3.60 9.38 23.48
C GLN A 217 -2.40 8.83 24.28
N GLY A 218 -1.81 7.70 23.89
CA GLY A 218 -0.70 7.07 24.60
C GLY A 218 -1.05 6.55 26.01
N ARG A 219 -2.33 6.42 26.37
CA ARG A 219 -2.76 6.09 27.74
C ARG A 219 -3.90 5.07 27.88
N ILE A 220 -4.79 4.96 26.93
CA ILE A 220 -5.88 3.97 26.97
C ILE A 220 -5.69 2.98 25.84
N THR A 221 -5.51 1.71 26.18
CA THR A 221 -5.43 0.62 25.22
C THR A 221 -6.82 0.05 25.00
N LEU A 222 -7.25 -0.03 23.73
CA LEU A 222 -8.44 -0.77 23.31
C LEU A 222 -8.00 -2.13 22.80
N GLU A 223 -8.37 -3.20 23.45
CA GLU A 223 -8.17 -4.57 23.00
C GLU A 223 -9.41 -5.05 22.23
N LEU A 224 -9.36 -5.00 20.89
CA LEU A 224 -10.47 -5.39 20.04
C LEU A 224 -10.57 -6.92 19.89
N GLY A 225 -9.43 -7.63 19.98
CA GLY A 225 -9.35 -9.06 19.66
C GLY A 225 -9.68 -9.31 18.19
N GLU A 226 -10.34 -10.43 17.91
CA GLU A 226 -10.82 -10.75 16.56
C GLU A 226 -11.96 -9.81 16.15
N THR A 227 -11.86 -9.27 14.96
CA THR A 227 -12.85 -8.36 14.37
C THR A 227 -13.19 -8.77 12.94
N ASP A 228 -14.46 -8.59 12.56
CA ASP A 228 -14.97 -8.73 11.21
C ASP A 228 -15.78 -7.48 10.79
N GLU A 229 -16.34 -7.50 9.59
CA GLU A 229 -17.15 -6.39 9.07
C GLU A 229 -18.41 -6.13 9.87
N ASN A 230 -18.92 -7.14 10.65
CA ASN A 230 -20.17 -7.03 11.38
C ASN A 230 -19.96 -6.48 12.79
N ASN A 231 -18.83 -6.80 13.44
CA ASN A 231 -18.59 -6.47 14.84
C ASN A 231 -17.62 -5.28 15.07
N LEU A 232 -16.80 -4.92 14.09
CA LEU A 232 -15.79 -3.86 14.23
C LEU A 232 -16.41 -2.51 14.62
N ASN A 233 -17.46 -2.07 13.94
CA ASN A 233 -18.17 -0.81 14.26
C ASN A 233 -18.69 -0.82 15.70
N SER A 234 -19.40 -1.89 16.11
CA SER A 234 -19.98 -1.97 17.44
C SER A 234 -18.93 -2.03 18.55
N LYS A 235 -17.80 -2.72 18.35
CA LYS A 235 -16.68 -2.75 19.28
C LYS A 235 -16.04 -1.37 19.42
N LEU A 236 -15.78 -0.66 18.30
CA LEU A 236 -15.21 0.68 18.33
C LEU A 236 -16.18 1.71 18.93
N ALA A 237 -17.48 1.63 18.65
CA ALA A 237 -18.49 2.51 19.26
C ALA A 237 -18.54 2.31 20.78
N LEU A 238 -18.49 1.06 21.25
CA LEU A 238 -18.41 0.75 22.68
C LEU A 238 -17.10 1.25 23.29
N GLY A 239 -15.98 1.06 22.59
CA GLY A 239 -14.66 1.60 22.98
C GLY A 239 -14.70 3.11 23.15
N LYS A 240 -15.29 3.85 22.18
CA LYS A 240 -15.46 5.30 22.28
C LYS A 240 -16.27 5.71 23.52
N ALA A 241 -17.42 5.08 23.73
CA ALA A 241 -18.26 5.40 24.90
C ALA A 241 -17.50 5.13 26.20
N ALA A 242 -16.69 4.08 26.25
CA ALA A 242 -15.85 3.78 27.41
C ALA A 242 -14.72 4.81 27.60
N ILE A 243 -14.06 5.25 26.52
CA ILE A 243 -13.07 6.35 26.56
C ILE A 243 -13.72 7.63 27.08
N GLU A 244 -14.88 8.01 26.56
CA GLU A 244 -15.61 9.22 26.98
C GLU A 244 -15.98 9.16 28.47
N LYS A 245 -16.38 7.98 28.97
CA LYS A 245 -16.66 7.77 30.39
C LYS A 245 -15.39 7.95 31.23
N GLN A 246 -14.27 7.33 30.85
CA GLN A 246 -13.00 7.47 31.57
C GLN A 246 -12.50 8.93 31.57
N ASN A 247 -12.64 9.62 30.45
CA ASN A 247 -12.27 11.03 30.33
C ASN A 247 -13.15 11.95 31.23
N ALA A 248 -14.43 11.62 31.40
CA ALA A 248 -15.33 12.35 32.28
C ALA A 248 -15.02 12.12 33.76
N GLU A 249 -14.56 10.94 34.14
CA GLU A 249 -14.13 10.63 35.51
C GLU A 249 -12.76 11.25 35.82
N ASN A 250 -11.77 11.02 34.98
CA ASN A 250 -10.44 11.61 35.05
C ASN A 250 -9.71 11.46 33.70
N ASN A 251 -9.38 12.56 33.06
CA ASN A 251 -8.68 12.57 31.76
C ASN A 251 -7.20 12.10 31.82
N LEU A 252 -6.68 11.77 32.97
CA LEU A 252 -5.33 11.21 33.17
C LEU A 252 -5.34 9.71 33.40
N HIS A 253 -6.52 9.06 33.48
CA HIS A 253 -6.61 7.62 33.65
C HIS A 253 -5.84 6.88 32.56
N ARG A 254 -5.04 5.90 33.00
CA ARG A 254 -4.32 4.96 32.13
C ARG A 254 -4.89 3.57 32.36
N GLY A 255 -5.04 2.79 31.30
CA GLY A 255 -5.54 1.44 31.44
C GLY A 255 -5.99 0.83 30.13
N THR A 256 -6.65 -0.31 30.26
CA THR A 256 -7.09 -1.11 29.13
C THR A 256 -8.60 -1.26 29.12
N ILE A 257 -9.22 -1.03 27.98
CA ILE A 257 -10.62 -1.37 27.69
C ILE A 257 -10.60 -2.64 26.85
N ASN A 258 -10.98 -3.74 27.46
CA ASN A 258 -11.07 -5.03 26.79
C ASN A 258 -12.44 -5.16 26.10
N LEU A 259 -12.44 -5.28 24.77
CA LEU A 259 -13.59 -5.39 23.86
C LEU A 259 -13.61 -6.74 23.12
N THR A 260 -12.87 -7.72 23.61
CA THR A 260 -12.78 -9.05 22.95
C THR A 260 -14.11 -9.79 22.93
N VAL A 261 -14.98 -9.51 23.91
CA VAL A 261 -16.33 -10.08 24.00
C VAL A 261 -17.34 -9.12 23.35
N ASP A 262 -18.09 -9.60 22.38
CA ASP A 262 -19.07 -8.77 21.65
C ASP A 262 -20.13 -8.17 22.61
N GLY A 263 -20.38 -6.87 22.43
CA GLY A 263 -21.35 -6.12 23.22
C GLY A 263 -20.94 -5.84 24.67
N LYS A 264 -19.69 -6.13 25.07
CA LYS A 264 -19.19 -5.87 26.42
C LYS A 264 -17.82 -5.19 26.36
N GLY A 265 -17.61 -4.24 27.28
CA GLY A 265 -16.33 -3.56 27.49
C GLY A 265 -15.96 -3.63 28.97
N TYR A 266 -14.75 -4.10 29.25
CA TYR A 266 -14.23 -4.20 30.61
C TYR A 266 -13.04 -3.25 30.77
N TRP A 267 -13.14 -2.36 31.75
CA TRP A 267 -12.03 -1.46 32.11
C TRP A 267 -11.11 -2.14 33.12
N SER A 268 -9.81 -2.02 32.90
CA SER A 268 -8.76 -2.40 33.83
C SER A 268 -7.78 -1.24 33.93
N GLU A 269 -7.61 -0.68 35.08
CA GLU A 269 -6.66 0.40 35.36
C GLU A 269 -5.23 -0.14 35.32
N GLU A 270 -4.32 0.62 34.74
CA GLU A 270 -2.89 0.33 34.77
C GLU A 270 -2.34 0.75 36.13
N VAL A 271 -2.06 -0.23 37.01
CA VAL A 271 -1.40 0.03 38.29
C VAL A 271 0.07 0.24 38.02
N GLU A 272 0.58 1.45 38.25
CA GLU A 272 2.02 1.67 38.29
C GLU A 272 2.61 0.77 39.37
N THR A 273 3.20 -0.33 38.99
CA THR A 273 4.06 -1.13 39.85
C THR A 273 5.28 -0.31 40.17
N THR A 274 5.19 0.49 41.24
CA THR A 274 6.39 0.98 41.91
C THR A 274 7.26 -0.22 42.22
N LYS A 275 8.47 -0.25 41.68
CA LYS A 275 9.46 -1.28 42.00
C LYS A 275 9.47 -1.41 43.52
N PRO A 276 9.40 -2.63 44.09
CA PRO A 276 9.56 -2.80 45.50
C PRO A 276 10.90 -2.20 45.92
N VAL A 277 10.85 -1.21 46.80
CA VAL A 277 12.01 -0.76 47.54
C VAL A 277 12.47 -1.97 48.31
N ILE A 278 13.62 -2.50 47.96
CA ILE A 278 14.31 -3.50 48.80
C ILE A 278 14.69 -2.74 50.08
N GLU A 279 13.85 -2.91 51.14
CA GLU A 279 14.26 -2.58 52.49
C GLU A 279 15.44 -3.49 52.82
N GLU A 280 16.63 -2.90 52.90
CA GLU A 280 17.77 -3.50 53.56
C GLU A 280 17.37 -3.66 55.03
N SER A 281 16.89 -4.84 55.35
CA SER A 281 16.73 -5.29 56.76
C SER A 281 18.13 -5.51 57.32
N SER A 282 18.62 -4.51 58.02
CA SER A 282 19.74 -4.67 59.00
C SER A 282 19.28 -5.58 60.13
N THR A 283 19.78 -6.79 60.16
CA THR A 283 19.71 -7.66 61.34
C THR A 283 21.08 -7.86 61.86
N GLU A 284 21.25 -7.27 63.06
CA GLU A 284 22.42 -7.50 63.93
C GLU A 284 22.47 -8.95 64.45
N THR A 285 23.66 -9.51 64.42
CA THR A 285 24.39 -10.26 65.45
C THR A 285 23.71 -11.39 66.22
N SER A 286 24.19 -12.59 66.11
CA SER A 286 24.74 -13.32 67.24
C SER A 286 25.60 -14.53 66.80
N ALA A 287 26.71 -14.63 67.52
CA ALA A 287 27.85 -15.46 67.39
C ALA A 287 27.62 -16.97 67.61
N GLU A 288 28.61 -17.67 67.20
CA GLU A 288 29.32 -18.86 67.70
C GLU A 288 29.42 -19.99 66.69
N GLY A 289 30.61 -20.27 66.33
CA GLY A 289 31.38 -21.46 66.74
C GLY A 289 31.89 -22.28 65.55
N ASP A 290 33.18 -22.22 65.47
CA ASP A 290 34.17 -23.28 65.20
C ASP A 290 34.43 -23.84 63.77
N GLU A 291 35.67 -23.59 63.42
CA GLU A 291 36.73 -24.54 62.95
C GLU A 291 36.47 -25.28 61.62
N ASN A 292 37.30 -25.33 60.63
CA ASN A 292 38.77 -25.46 60.51
C ASN A 292 39.17 -25.61 59.05
N ILE A 293 40.32 -24.97 58.70
CA ILE A 293 41.42 -25.49 57.83
C ILE A 293 41.09 -25.91 56.39
N SER A 294 41.72 -25.48 55.34
CA SER A 294 43.09 -25.17 54.97
C SER A 294 43.16 -24.74 53.53
N GLU A 295 44.00 -23.75 53.25
CA GLU A 295 45.14 -23.78 52.33
C GLU A 295 44.85 -24.13 50.86
N GLU A 296 45.37 -23.51 49.92
CA GLU A 296 46.57 -22.75 49.57
C GLU A 296 46.40 -22.17 48.18
N SER A 297 46.81 -21.09 47.96
CA SER A 297 47.99 -20.43 47.31
C SER A 297 47.73 -20.06 45.87
N SER A 298 47.91 -18.91 45.63
CA SER A 298 49.00 -18.02 45.26
C SER A 298 49.06 -17.64 43.79
N THR A 299 49.06 -16.32 43.66
CA THR A 299 49.97 -15.47 42.85
C THR A 299 50.04 -15.68 41.32
N LYS A 300 49.83 -14.69 40.49
CA LYS A 300 50.83 -13.61 40.29
C LYS A 300 50.27 -12.56 39.32
N ALA A 301 50.49 -11.32 39.70
CA ALA A 301 50.41 -10.14 38.84
C ALA A 301 51.66 -10.04 37.96
N GLU A 302 51.56 -9.29 36.91
CA GLU A 302 52.59 -8.41 36.27
C GLU A 302 51.95 -7.92 34.97
N GLU A 303 51.54 -6.67 34.80
CA GLU A 303 52.23 -5.38 34.67
C GLU A 303 53.13 -5.30 33.41
N ILE A 304 53.00 -4.15 32.77
CA ILE A 304 53.95 -3.38 31.96
C ILE A 304 53.62 -3.21 30.49
N THR A 305 53.18 -2.02 30.18
CA THR A 305 53.65 -0.75 29.61
C THR A 305 53.62 -0.59 28.11
N GLU A 306 52.97 0.50 27.77
CA GLU A 306 53.31 1.59 26.83
C GLU A 306 54.40 1.35 25.77
N LYS A 307 54.10 1.67 24.52
CA LYS A 307 54.93 2.65 23.79
C LYS A 307 54.17 3.26 22.61
N GLN A 308 54.14 4.59 22.65
CA GLN A 308 53.92 5.55 21.57
C GLN A 308 55.03 5.45 20.51
N GLU A 309 54.73 5.89 19.37
CA GLU A 309 55.42 6.86 18.47
C GLU A 309 54.96 6.62 17.04
N GLU A 310 54.21 7.58 16.47
CA GLU A 310 54.65 8.74 15.70
C GLU A 310 55.44 8.37 14.44
N THR A 311 54.97 8.74 13.26
CA THR A 311 55.62 9.68 12.38
C THR A 311 54.92 9.75 11.01
N THR A 312 54.33 10.90 10.74
CA THR A 312 54.46 11.84 9.63
C THR A 312 54.56 11.36 8.18
N ALA A 313 53.64 11.93 7.43
CA ALA A 313 53.86 12.89 6.35
C ALA A 313 54.24 12.38 4.95
N SER A 314 53.52 12.89 4.05
CA SER A 314 53.87 13.63 2.83
C SER A 314 53.53 13.00 1.48
N ALA A 315 52.69 13.71 0.84
CA ALA A 315 52.74 14.26 -0.52
C ALA A 315 52.97 13.32 -1.73
N GLN A 316 52.00 13.18 -2.54
CA GLN A 316 51.94 13.79 -3.90
C GLN A 316 50.55 13.69 -4.46
#